data_30a4ffb776c9c97d931bb67d14299ab1
#
_entry.id   30a4ffb776c9c97d931bb67d14299ab1
#
_cell.length_a   1.000
_cell.length_b   1.000
_cell.length_c   1.000
_cell.angle_alpha   90.00
_cell.angle_beta   90.00
_cell.angle_gamma   90.00
#
_symmetry.space_group_name_H-M   'P 1'
#
loop_
_entity.id
_entity.type
_entity.pdbx_description
1 polymer ?
#
loop_
_entity_poly.entity_id
_entity_poly.type
_entity_poly.pdbx_seq_one_letter_code
_entity_poly.pdbx_strand_id
1 'polypeptide(L)'
;TNQRMLLNQFLKDNSDIEVYDYYTDDGFSGTTFNRPGFEKLLEDLYEKKFNTVIVKDLSRLGRNYIEVGNYIEKVFPLYNIRFIAVNDQIDSIKNPESVNSIIVPFKNLINDEYCRDISNKIKAVLNVKMKKGEYVGAYAPYGYIKDPDDVHHLIIDEDAAKVVRMIYELTLNGYGRTAIAKKLNELGILNPTGHRAIDLKMKTPFKNNTDKVTYSWCSTTIRDILRNQMYCGDLVQNKGKLISYKIHKRVLVPQEEWIIVKDTHDAIIDRDTFDKVQKAILDRDTRMNTDGKISIFAGHIKCGDCQR
;
A
#
# COMPACT_ATOMS: atom_id res chain seq x y z
N THR A 1 26.91 5.14 -1.27
CA THR A 1 25.96 6.27 -1.27
C THR A 1 26.65 7.52 -0.72
N ASN A 2 26.21 8.73 -1.12
CA ASN A 2 26.79 10.02 -0.65
C ASN A 2 26.80 10.16 0.88
N GLN A 3 25.89 9.50 1.59
CA GLN A 3 25.87 9.49 3.05
C GLN A 3 27.06 8.75 3.64
N ARG A 4 27.40 7.55 3.13
CA ARG A 4 28.57 6.80 3.58
C ARG A 4 29.87 7.54 3.31
N MET A 5 29.98 8.26 2.19
CA MET A 5 31.15 9.06 1.87
C MET A 5 31.37 10.18 2.89
N LEU A 6 30.30 10.89 3.26
CA LEU A 6 30.36 11.96 4.26
C LEU A 6 30.73 11.42 5.66
N LEU A 7 30.13 10.31 6.08
CA LEU A 7 30.47 9.68 7.36
C LEU A 7 31.91 9.18 7.39
N ASN A 8 32.39 8.57 6.31
CA ASN A 8 33.76 8.12 6.18
C ASN A 8 34.78 9.29 6.19
N GLN A 9 34.40 10.43 5.63
CA GLN A 9 35.24 11.63 5.71
C GLN A 9 35.31 12.15 7.13
N PHE A 10 34.18 12.26 7.83
CA PHE A 10 34.15 12.63 9.25
C PHE A 10 34.98 11.71 10.13
N LEU A 11 34.94 10.39 9.88
CA LEU A 11 35.75 9.40 10.60
C LEU A 11 37.27 9.57 10.36
N LYS A 12 37.70 9.97 9.15
CA LYS A 12 39.10 10.27 8.88
C LYS A 12 39.61 11.46 9.71
N ASP A 13 38.76 12.45 9.94
CA ASP A 13 39.07 13.64 10.72
C ASP A 13 38.99 13.39 12.26
N ASN A 14 38.39 12.24 12.67
CA ASN A 14 38.22 11.81 14.05
C ASN A 14 38.74 10.38 14.23
N SER A 15 40.05 10.23 14.22
CA SER A 15 40.76 8.93 14.31
C SER A 15 40.60 8.19 15.64
N ASP A 16 39.99 8.84 16.64
CA ASP A 16 39.61 8.27 17.93
C ASP A 16 38.35 7.38 17.87
N ILE A 17 37.68 7.32 16.71
CA ILE A 17 36.44 6.57 16.50
C ILE A 17 36.69 5.38 15.57
N GLU A 18 36.45 4.18 16.08
CA GLU A 18 36.49 2.94 15.29
C GLU A 18 35.07 2.51 14.88
N VAL A 19 34.92 2.07 13.63
CA VAL A 19 33.61 1.65 13.09
C VAL A 19 33.32 0.22 13.51
N TYR A 20 32.25 0.01 14.26
CA TYR A 20 31.75 -1.31 14.62
C TYR A 20 30.91 -1.91 13.47
N ASP A 21 29.83 -1.24 13.03
CA ASP A 21 28.95 -1.69 11.93
C ASP A 21 28.22 -0.49 11.29
N TYR A 22 27.59 -0.75 10.14
CA TYR A 22 26.74 0.20 9.42
C TYR A 22 25.31 -0.32 9.38
N TYR A 23 24.39 0.36 10.05
CA TYR A 23 22.97 0.06 10.05
C TYR A 23 22.27 0.86 8.94
N THR A 24 21.64 0.16 7.99
CA THR A 24 21.01 0.78 6.82
C THR A 24 19.60 0.24 6.64
N ASP A 25 18.66 1.14 6.37
CA ASP A 25 17.24 0.85 6.13
C ASP A 25 16.85 1.36 4.73
N ASP A 26 17.30 0.66 3.68
CA ASP A 26 16.98 1.04 2.31
C ASP A 26 15.48 0.82 2.02
N GLY A 27 14.81 1.88 1.54
CA GLY A 27 13.40 1.84 1.19
C GLY A 27 12.41 2.07 2.34
N PHE A 28 12.89 2.24 3.57
CA PHE A 28 12.03 2.57 4.71
C PHE A 28 11.88 4.08 4.92
N SER A 29 10.67 4.49 5.35
CA SER A 29 10.41 5.88 5.73
C SER A 29 10.96 6.15 7.13
N GLY A 30 11.64 7.29 7.32
CA GLY A 30 12.07 7.76 8.64
C GLY A 30 10.94 8.17 9.61
N THR A 31 9.67 7.97 9.23
CA THR A 31 8.49 8.31 10.04
C THR A 31 8.18 7.30 11.14
N THR A 32 8.73 6.09 11.06
CA THR A 32 8.59 5.03 12.06
C THR A 32 9.95 4.49 12.47
N PHE A 33 10.05 3.94 13.68
CA PHE A 33 11.26 3.29 14.20
C PHE A 33 11.21 1.75 14.03
N ASN A 34 10.09 1.18 13.58
CA ASN A 34 10.00 -0.23 13.21
C ASN A 34 10.70 -0.46 11.87
N ARG A 35 12.03 -0.51 11.92
CA ARG A 35 12.94 -0.69 10.78
C ARG A 35 13.99 -1.73 11.14
N PRO A 36 14.22 -2.73 10.29
CA PRO A 36 15.13 -3.84 10.61
C PRO A 36 16.54 -3.38 11.00
N GLY A 37 17.09 -2.38 10.30
CA GLY A 37 18.41 -1.83 10.62
C GLY A 37 18.42 -1.08 11.94
N PHE A 38 17.36 -0.32 12.25
CA PHE A 38 17.24 0.39 13.52
C PHE A 38 16.98 -0.58 14.69
N GLU A 39 16.17 -1.61 14.51
CA GLU A 39 15.92 -2.65 15.51
C GLU A 39 17.23 -3.38 15.86
N LYS A 40 18.03 -3.77 14.85
CA LYS A 40 19.35 -4.34 15.05
C LYS A 40 20.30 -3.41 15.79
N LEU A 41 20.27 -2.10 15.47
CA LEU A 41 21.06 -1.10 16.21
C LEU A 41 20.68 -1.06 17.67
N LEU A 42 19.39 -1.15 18.01
CA LEU A 42 18.94 -1.19 19.41
C LEU A 42 19.34 -2.48 20.12
N GLU A 43 19.25 -3.64 19.46
CA GLU A 43 19.71 -4.91 20.02
C GLU A 43 21.19 -4.82 20.37
N ASP A 44 22.05 -4.38 19.44
CA ASP A 44 23.48 -4.24 19.65
C ASP A 44 23.82 -3.16 20.71
N LEU A 45 22.98 -2.10 20.82
CA LEU A 45 23.07 -1.09 21.88
C LEU A 45 22.80 -1.70 23.27
N TYR A 46 21.72 -2.49 23.39
CA TYR A 46 21.39 -3.14 24.67
C TYR A 46 22.44 -4.17 25.07
N GLU A 47 23.07 -4.82 24.11
CA GLU A 47 24.22 -5.71 24.32
C GLU A 47 25.56 -4.97 24.56
N LYS A 48 25.55 -3.61 24.49
CA LYS A 48 26.73 -2.75 24.70
C LYS A 48 27.89 -3.02 23.74
N LYS A 49 27.59 -3.40 22.50
CA LYS A 49 28.59 -3.72 21.48
C LYS A 49 29.35 -2.49 20.94
N PHE A 50 28.78 -1.30 21.12
CA PHE A 50 29.35 -0.03 20.74
C PHE A 50 29.01 1.07 21.77
N ASN A 51 29.71 2.20 21.71
CA ASN A 51 29.52 3.33 22.60
C ASN A 51 29.19 4.63 21.89
N THR A 52 29.10 4.63 20.57
CA THR A 52 28.88 5.85 19.77
C THR A 52 27.92 5.55 18.61
N VAL A 53 26.94 6.40 18.41
CA VAL A 53 26.04 6.40 17.26
C VAL A 53 26.29 7.66 16.44
N ILE A 54 26.59 7.50 15.16
CA ILE A 54 26.86 8.61 14.23
C ILE A 54 25.85 8.59 13.10
N VAL A 55 25.19 9.72 12.87
CA VAL A 55 24.27 9.91 11.74
C VAL A 55 24.68 11.14 10.93
N LYS A 56 24.28 11.19 9.67
CA LYS A 56 24.51 12.35 8.83
C LYS A 56 23.80 13.58 9.37
N ASP A 57 22.53 13.45 9.71
CA ASP A 57 21.65 14.48 10.26
C ASP A 57 20.53 13.83 11.08
N LEU A 58 19.81 14.60 11.90
CA LEU A 58 18.73 14.11 12.77
C LEU A 58 17.63 13.40 12.00
N SER A 59 17.36 13.78 10.76
CA SER A 59 16.31 13.15 9.94
C SER A 59 16.64 11.70 9.60
N ARG A 60 17.90 11.27 9.71
CA ARG A 60 18.33 9.87 9.52
C ARG A 60 18.04 9.01 10.74
N LEU A 61 18.13 9.57 11.92
CA LEU A 61 17.70 8.85 13.12
C LEU A 61 16.19 8.60 13.07
N GLY A 62 15.39 9.66 12.84
CA GLY A 62 13.94 9.58 12.69
C GLY A 62 13.31 10.92 12.37
N ARG A 63 12.04 10.89 11.95
CA ARG A 63 11.24 12.08 11.64
C ARG A 63 10.13 12.36 12.66
N ASN A 64 9.95 11.47 13.64
CA ASN A 64 9.06 11.67 14.77
C ASN A 64 9.87 12.31 15.90
N TYR A 65 9.66 13.61 16.15
CA TYR A 65 10.43 14.38 17.13
C TYR A 65 10.31 13.85 18.56
N ILE A 66 9.17 13.25 18.94
CA ILE A 66 8.95 12.69 20.29
C ILE A 66 9.86 11.48 20.50
N GLU A 67 9.91 10.58 19.53
CA GLU A 67 10.71 9.36 19.60
C GLU A 67 12.21 9.71 19.48
N VAL A 68 12.60 10.58 18.53
CA VAL A 68 13.99 11.05 18.38
C VAL A 68 14.47 11.70 19.67
N GLY A 69 13.65 12.59 20.27
CA GLY A 69 13.98 13.23 21.54
C GLY A 69 14.16 12.21 22.66
N ASN A 70 13.27 11.20 22.76
CA ASN A 70 13.39 10.15 23.78
C ASN A 70 14.69 9.34 23.63
N TYR A 71 15.13 9.02 22.41
CA TYR A 71 16.41 8.34 22.20
C TYR A 71 17.59 9.22 22.58
N ILE A 72 17.61 10.47 22.13
CA ILE A 72 18.76 11.38 22.36
C ILE A 72 18.85 11.85 23.83
N GLU A 73 17.70 12.16 24.47
CA GLU A 73 17.68 12.72 25.81
C GLU A 73 17.66 11.66 26.92
N LYS A 74 17.15 10.47 26.64
CA LYS A 74 16.98 9.44 27.66
C LYS A 74 17.75 8.16 27.35
N VAL A 75 17.46 7.50 26.19
CA VAL A 75 17.99 6.16 25.92
C VAL A 75 19.50 6.19 25.77
N PHE A 76 20.03 7.02 24.89
CA PHE A 76 21.48 7.10 24.64
C PHE A 76 22.28 7.48 25.91
N PRO A 77 21.90 8.50 26.70
CA PRO A 77 22.57 8.79 27.95
C PRO A 77 22.49 7.65 28.98
N LEU A 78 21.32 6.96 29.07
CA LEU A 78 21.15 5.83 30.01
C LEU A 78 22.14 4.68 29.73
N TYR A 79 22.48 4.45 28.47
CA TYR A 79 23.44 3.42 28.06
C TYR A 79 24.86 3.95 27.83
N ASN A 80 25.14 5.23 28.19
CA ASN A 80 26.42 5.90 27.96
C ASN A 80 26.83 5.94 26.49
N ILE A 81 25.87 6.11 25.57
CA ILE A 81 26.12 6.22 24.13
C ILE A 81 26.35 7.68 23.74
N ARG A 82 27.50 7.95 23.12
CA ARG A 82 27.76 9.23 22.46
C ARG A 82 26.94 9.33 21.20
N PHE A 83 26.18 10.40 21.03
CA PHE A 83 25.41 10.67 19.82
C PHE A 83 26.01 11.81 19.02
N ILE A 84 26.24 11.59 17.71
CA ILE A 84 26.81 12.59 16.81
C ILE A 84 25.91 12.72 15.57
N ALA A 85 25.45 13.94 15.26
CA ALA A 85 24.80 14.28 13.99
C ALA A 85 25.68 15.30 13.25
N VAL A 86 26.39 14.81 12.20
CA VAL A 86 27.49 15.54 11.57
C VAL A 86 27.05 16.88 10.98
N ASN A 87 26.01 16.89 10.14
CA ASN A 87 25.53 18.11 9.50
C ASN A 87 24.83 19.08 10.47
N ASP A 88 24.28 18.54 11.55
CA ASP A 88 23.61 19.36 12.57
C ASP A 88 24.55 19.87 13.65
N GLN A 89 25.84 19.49 13.58
CA GLN A 89 26.90 19.88 14.55
C GLN A 89 26.51 19.49 15.99
N ILE A 90 25.81 18.36 16.16
CA ILE A 90 25.43 17.82 17.45
C ILE A 90 26.46 16.78 17.86
N ASP A 91 26.95 16.90 19.08
CA ASP A 91 27.84 15.92 19.70
C ASP A 91 27.53 15.91 21.21
N SER A 92 26.99 14.80 21.69
CA SER A 92 26.53 14.70 23.08
C SER A 92 27.63 14.74 24.12
N ILE A 93 28.89 14.53 23.73
CA ILE A 93 30.07 14.65 24.65
C ILE A 93 30.83 15.94 24.45
N LYS A 94 31.21 16.29 23.20
CA LYS A 94 31.98 17.49 22.92
C LYS A 94 31.18 18.78 23.14
N ASN A 95 29.87 18.73 22.89
CA ASN A 95 28.96 19.85 23.06
C ASN A 95 27.63 19.42 23.66
N PRO A 96 27.55 19.08 24.95
CA PRO A 96 26.33 18.60 25.60
C PRO A 96 25.14 19.56 25.48
N GLU A 97 25.38 20.86 25.43
CA GLU A 97 24.34 21.89 25.28
C GLU A 97 23.65 21.82 23.92
N SER A 98 24.32 21.30 22.90
CA SER A 98 23.72 21.11 21.55
C SER A 98 22.57 20.11 21.56
N VAL A 99 22.62 19.14 22.45
CA VAL A 99 21.57 18.11 22.62
C VAL A 99 20.36 18.68 23.36
N ASN A 100 20.60 19.45 24.39
CA ASN A 100 19.56 20.02 25.26
C ASN A 100 18.98 21.33 24.71
N SER A 101 19.54 21.84 23.63
CA SER A 101 19.14 23.11 23.08
C SER A 101 17.75 23.05 22.46
N ILE A 102 17.03 24.15 22.49
CA ILE A 102 15.73 24.34 21.85
C ILE A 102 15.78 24.08 20.32
N ILE A 103 16.99 24.13 19.73
CA ILE A 103 17.21 23.93 18.28
C ILE A 103 16.91 22.49 17.86
N VAL A 104 17.24 21.49 18.67
CA VAL A 104 17.00 20.07 18.33
C VAL A 104 15.51 19.75 18.25
N PRO A 105 14.67 20.06 19.28
CA PRO A 105 13.23 19.91 19.17
C PRO A 105 12.62 20.70 18.00
N PHE A 106 13.13 21.92 17.75
CA PHE A 106 12.64 22.76 16.67
C PHE A 106 12.95 22.19 15.26
N LYS A 107 14.17 21.69 15.03
CA LYS A 107 14.53 20.98 13.78
C LYS A 107 13.68 19.74 13.57
N ASN A 108 13.44 18.97 14.63
CA ASN A 108 12.59 17.79 14.55
C ASN A 108 11.13 18.16 14.19
N LEU A 109 10.61 19.24 14.78
CA LEU A 109 9.28 19.76 14.47
C LEU A 109 9.18 20.20 13.00
N ILE A 110 10.18 20.95 12.50
CA ILE A 110 10.23 21.38 11.09
C ILE A 110 10.26 20.15 10.15
N ASN A 111 11.07 19.14 10.45
CA ASN A 111 11.14 17.92 9.65
C ASN A 111 9.80 17.18 9.60
N ASP A 112 9.07 17.13 10.70
CA ASP A 112 7.74 16.51 10.78
C ASP A 112 6.70 17.29 9.96
N GLU A 113 6.68 18.61 10.08
CA GLU A 113 5.83 19.51 9.30
C GLU A 113 6.12 19.42 7.80
N TYR A 114 7.39 19.32 7.41
CA TYR A 114 7.78 19.15 6.01
C TYR A 114 7.22 17.85 5.42
N CYS A 115 7.29 16.74 6.16
CA CYS A 115 6.71 15.48 5.75
C CYS A 115 5.17 15.56 5.61
N ARG A 116 4.52 16.28 6.52
CA ARG A 116 3.07 16.53 6.48
C ARG A 116 2.68 17.35 5.25
N ASP A 117 3.42 18.42 4.98
CA ASP A 117 3.19 19.28 3.82
C ASP A 117 3.35 18.52 2.50
N ILE A 118 4.43 17.74 2.34
CA ILE A 118 4.62 16.87 1.16
C ILE A 118 3.45 15.89 1.02
N SER A 119 3.03 15.23 2.10
CA SER A 119 1.91 14.29 2.06
C SER A 119 0.62 14.98 1.59
N ASN A 120 0.35 16.19 2.07
CA ASN A 120 -0.82 16.97 1.67
C ASN A 120 -0.75 17.39 0.19
N LYS A 121 0.41 17.84 -0.27
CA LYS A 121 0.64 18.19 -1.68
C LYS A 121 0.42 17.00 -2.61
N ILE A 122 0.98 15.83 -2.27
CA ILE A 122 0.78 14.59 -3.05
C ILE A 122 -0.72 14.23 -3.09
N LYS A 123 -1.42 14.27 -1.96
CA LYS A 123 -2.86 13.99 -1.90
C LYS A 123 -3.67 14.96 -2.76
N ALA A 124 -3.32 16.25 -2.74
CA ALA A 124 -3.98 17.27 -3.55
C ALA A 124 -3.79 17.00 -5.05
N VAL A 125 -2.56 16.70 -5.48
CA VAL A 125 -2.27 16.35 -6.88
C VAL A 125 -3.01 15.09 -7.31
N LEU A 126 -2.98 14.03 -6.49
CA LEU A 126 -3.70 12.78 -6.79
C LEU A 126 -5.21 13.02 -6.89
N ASN A 127 -5.79 13.85 -6.02
CA ASN A 127 -7.21 14.18 -6.06
C ASN A 127 -7.59 14.92 -7.35
N VAL A 128 -6.76 15.88 -7.79
CA VAL A 128 -6.96 16.57 -9.08
C VAL A 128 -6.90 15.58 -10.23
N LYS A 129 -5.90 14.70 -10.26
CA LYS A 129 -5.76 13.66 -11.30
C LYS A 129 -6.97 12.74 -11.34
N MET A 130 -7.39 12.21 -10.19
CA MET A 130 -8.58 11.34 -10.11
C MET A 130 -9.86 12.03 -10.63
N LYS A 131 -10.06 13.32 -10.31
CA LYS A 131 -11.20 14.11 -10.81
C LYS A 131 -11.15 14.38 -12.31
N LYS A 132 -9.96 14.41 -12.90
CA LYS A 132 -9.78 14.51 -14.36
C LYS A 132 -10.00 13.20 -15.11
N GLY A 133 -10.22 12.10 -14.40
CA GLY A 133 -10.32 10.77 -15.02
C GLY A 133 -8.98 10.12 -15.32
N GLU A 134 -7.90 10.59 -14.71
CA GLU A 134 -6.58 9.96 -14.82
C GLU A 134 -6.48 8.80 -13.85
N TYR A 135 -6.01 7.63 -14.31
CA TYR A 135 -5.80 6.47 -13.44
C TYR A 135 -4.55 6.63 -12.59
N VAL A 136 -4.71 6.59 -11.26
CA VAL A 136 -3.59 6.76 -10.31
C VAL A 136 -3.18 5.47 -9.58
N GLY A 137 -3.80 4.34 -9.89
CA GLY A 137 -3.46 3.06 -9.28
C GLY A 137 -2.08 2.57 -9.71
N ALA A 138 -1.38 1.84 -8.83
CA ALA A 138 -0.08 1.24 -9.15
C ALA A 138 -0.18 0.22 -10.28
N TYR A 139 -1.22 -0.62 -10.24
CA TYR A 139 -1.48 -1.67 -11.22
C TYR A 139 -2.87 -1.53 -11.79
N ALA A 140 -3.02 -1.78 -13.11
CA ALA A 140 -4.32 -1.84 -13.76
C ALA A 140 -5.18 -3.00 -13.19
N PRO A 141 -6.52 -2.89 -13.22
CA PRO A 141 -7.40 -4.02 -12.97
C PRO A 141 -7.17 -5.16 -13.98
N TYR A 142 -7.48 -6.39 -13.61
CA TYR A 142 -7.41 -7.54 -14.52
C TYR A 142 -8.32 -7.32 -15.73
N GLY A 143 -7.83 -7.56 -16.93
CA GLY A 143 -8.52 -7.21 -18.17
C GLY A 143 -8.07 -5.87 -18.78
N TYR A 144 -7.29 -5.10 -18.03
CA TYR A 144 -6.68 -3.85 -18.50
C TYR A 144 -5.18 -3.82 -18.23
N ILE A 145 -4.47 -3.06 -19.05
CA ILE A 145 -3.09 -2.63 -18.83
C ILE A 145 -3.02 -1.11 -18.90
N LYS A 146 -1.95 -0.53 -18.38
CA LYS A 146 -1.69 0.89 -18.57
C LYS A 146 -1.15 1.12 -19.96
N ASP A 147 -1.62 2.20 -20.60
CA ASP A 147 -1.10 2.63 -21.89
C ASP A 147 0.42 2.94 -21.75
N PRO A 148 1.29 2.38 -22.61
CA PRO A 148 2.71 2.69 -22.59
C PRO A 148 3.01 4.17 -22.85
N ASP A 149 2.18 4.86 -23.62
CA ASP A 149 2.33 6.28 -23.98
C ASP A 149 1.72 7.21 -22.93
N ASP A 150 0.67 6.75 -22.21
CA ASP A 150 0.06 7.47 -21.09
C ASP A 150 -0.25 6.52 -19.92
N VAL A 151 0.62 6.49 -18.94
CA VAL A 151 0.48 5.64 -17.75
C VAL A 151 -0.76 5.92 -16.89
N HIS A 152 -1.50 6.99 -17.20
CA HIS A 152 -2.75 7.36 -16.55
C HIS A 152 -3.99 6.93 -17.32
N HIS A 153 -3.82 6.40 -18.51
CA HIS A 153 -4.88 5.82 -19.34
C HIS A 153 -4.87 4.27 -19.23
N LEU A 154 -6.05 3.65 -19.35
CA LEU A 154 -6.21 2.18 -19.34
C LEU A 154 -6.61 1.73 -20.75
N ILE A 155 -5.90 0.71 -21.25
CA ILE A 155 -6.23 0.03 -22.50
C ILE A 155 -6.58 -1.44 -22.20
N ILE A 156 -7.39 -2.05 -23.08
CA ILE A 156 -7.85 -3.41 -22.91
C ILE A 156 -6.69 -4.40 -23.14
N ASP A 157 -6.51 -5.33 -22.22
CA ASP A 157 -5.72 -6.55 -22.41
C ASP A 157 -6.67 -7.63 -22.91
N GLU A 158 -6.69 -7.91 -24.20
CA GLU A 158 -7.67 -8.77 -24.84
C GLU A 158 -7.68 -10.20 -24.28
N ASP A 159 -6.53 -10.74 -23.87
CA ASP A 159 -6.48 -12.10 -23.34
C ASP A 159 -7.10 -12.18 -21.95
N ALA A 160 -6.82 -11.24 -21.09
CA ALA A 160 -7.43 -11.14 -19.76
C ALA A 160 -8.91 -10.67 -19.87
N ALA A 161 -9.24 -9.81 -20.82
CA ALA A 161 -10.61 -9.33 -21.07
C ALA A 161 -11.57 -10.46 -21.49
N LYS A 162 -11.11 -11.43 -22.29
CA LYS A 162 -11.89 -12.64 -22.63
C LYS A 162 -12.32 -13.40 -21.36
N VAL A 163 -11.41 -13.50 -20.39
CA VAL A 163 -11.70 -14.16 -19.11
C VAL A 163 -12.72 -13.36 -18.28
N VAL A 164 -12.60 -12.03 -18.28
CA VAL A 164 -13.59 -11.16 -17.62
C VAL A 164 -14.98 -11.36 -18.24
N ARG A 165 -15.08 -11.31 -19.56
CA ARG A 165 -16.35 -11.55 -20.28
C ARG A 165 -16.93 -12.94 -19.93
N MET A 166 -16.10 -13.99 -19.91
CA MET A 166 -16.50 -15.35 -19.49
C MET A 166 -17.04 -15.38 -18.05
N ILE A 167 -16.43 -14.67 -17.11
CA ILE A 167 -16.90 -14.59 -15.71
C ILE A 167 -18.31 -13.98 -15.65
N TYR A 168 -18.56 -12.90 -16.39
CA TYR A 168 -19.88 -12.26 -16.48
C TYR A 168 -20.92 -13.16 -17.12
N GLU A 169 -20.60 -13.82 -18.23
CA GLU A 169 -21.48 -14.78 -18.92
C GLU A 169 -21.84 -15.96 -18.02
N LEU A 170 -20.86 -16.59 -17.35
CA LEU A 170 -21.11 -17.67 -16.42
C LEU A 170 -22.01 -17.24 -15.26
N THR A 171 -21.88 -15.98 -14.80
CA THR A 171 -22.74 -15.44 -13.74
C THR A 171 -24.20 -15.31 -14.22
N LEU A 172 -24.42 -14.81 -15.43
CA LEU A 172 -25.75 -14.72 -16.04
C LEU A 172 -26.36 -16.11 -16.28
N ASN A 173 -25.53 -17.09 -16.64
CA ASN A 173 -25.94 -18.50 -16.79
C ASN A 173 -26.19 -19.21 -15.46
N GLY A 174 -26.18 -18.50 -14.35
CA GLY A 174 -26.57 -19.07 -13.07
C GLY A 174 -25.42 -19.65 -12.22
N TYR A 175 -24.17 -19.63 -12.66
CA TYR A 175 -23.06 -20.16 -11.87
C TYR A 175 -22.75 -19.29 -10.64
N GLY A 176 -22.48 -19.92 -9.50
CA GLY A 176 -22.03 -19.24 -8.29
C GLY A 176 -20.54 -18.91 -8.35
N ARG A 177 -20.10 -17.90 -7.57
CA ARG A 177 -18.72 -17.43 -7.52
C ARG A 177 -17.68 -18.56 -7.31
N THR A 178 -18.00 -19.52 -6.44
CA THR A 178 -17.11 -20.68 -6.16
C THR A 178 -17.02 -21.62 -7.34
N ALA A 179 -18.16 -21.88 -8.03
CA ALA A 179 -18.19 -22.72 -9.22
C ALA A 179 -17.42 -22.09 -10.39
N ILE A 180 -17.54 -20.77 -10.57
CA ILE A 180 -16.77 -20.02 -11.57
C ILE A 180 -15.27 -20.13 -11.28
N ALA A 181 -14.85 -19.87 -10.03
CA ALA A 181 -13.45 -19.98 -9.64
C ALA A 181 -12.89 -21.40 -9.88
N LYS A 182 -13.67 -22.45 -9.54
CA LYS A 182 -13.30 -23.85 -9.80
C LYS A 182 -13.12 -24.10 -11.30
N LYS A 183 -14.07 -23.67 -12.13
CA LYS A 183 -14.01 -23.84 -13.58
C LYS A 183 -12.80 -23.15 -14.21
N LEU A 184 -12.46 -21.93 -13.78
CA LEU A 184 -11.27 -21.23 -14.27
C LEU A 184 -9.97 -21.94 -13.86
N ASN A 185 -9.92 -22.52 -12.66
CA ASN A 185 -8.79 -23.34 -12.21
C ASN A 185 -8.65 -24.64 -13.00
N GLU A 186 -9.76 -25.30 -13.31
CA GLU A 186 -9.79 -26.51 -14.15
C GLU A 186 -9.31 -26.22 -15.57
N LEU A 187 -9.59 -25.04 -16.11
CA LEU A 187 -9.10 -24.58 -17.41
C LEU A 187 -7.64 -24.12 -17.38
N GLY A 188 -6.98 -24.12 -16.21
CA GLY A 188 -5.58 -23.67 -16.06
C GLY A 188 -5.37 -22.17 -16.26
N ILE A 189 -6.43 -21.37 -16.19
CA ILE A 189 -6.35 -19.91 -16.39
C ILE A 189 -5.72 -19.27 -15.15
N LEU A 190 -4.70 -18.44 -15.36
CA LEU A 190 -4.03 -17.73 -14.28
C LEU A 190 -4.95 -16.67 -13.66
N ASN A 191 -4.91 -16.58 -12.33
CA ASN A 191 -5.60 -15.51 -11.63
C ASN A 191 -4.92 -14.13 -11.89
N PRO A 192 -5.52 -12.98 -11.49
CA PRO A 192 -4.94 -11.66 -11.74
C PRO A 192 -3.50 -11.49 -11.27
N THR A 193 -3.08 -12.15 -10.18
CA THR A 193 -1.71 -12.10 -9.68
C THR A 193 -0.77 -12.93 -10.55
N GLY A 194 -1.19 -14.12 -10.96
CA GLY A 194 -0.43 -14.99 -11.86
C GLY A 194 -0.25 -14.39 -13.25
N HIS A 195 -1.33 -13.87 -13.83
CA HIS A 195 -1.28 -13.15 -15.11
C HIS A 195 -0.27 -12.00 -15.06
N ARG A 196 -0.31 -11.17 -14.01
CA ARG A 196 0.62 -10.07 -13.83
C ARG A 196 2.07 -10.53 -13.68
N ALA A 197 2.31 -11.61 -12.94
CA ALA A 197 3.65 -12.11 -12.66
C ALA A 197 4.27 -12.84 -13.85
N ILE A 198 3.48 -13.66 -14.56
CA ILE A 198 3.95 -14.59 -15.59
C ILE A 198 3.80 -13.97 -16.98
N ASP A 199 2.58 -13.54 -17.34
CA ASP A 199 2.30 -13.05 -18.68
C ASP A 199 2.85 -11.62 -18.89
N LEU A 200 2.60 -10.72 -17.93
CA LEU A 200 3.07 -9.33 -17.99
C LEU A 200 4.48 -9.14 -17.42
N LYS A 201 5.11 -10.18 -16.85
CA LYS A 201 6.47 -10.14 -16.25
C LYS A 201 6.69 -9.01 -15.25
N MET A 202 5.63 -8.53 -14.60
CA MET A 202 5.67 -7.45 -13.64
C MET A 202 6.13 -7.94 -12.26
N LYS A 203 6.84 -7.08 -11.51
CA LYS A 203 7.19 -7.37 -10.11
C LYS A 203 5.91 -7.46 -9.28
N THR A 204 5.72 -8.58 -8.59
CA THR A 204 4.61 -8.75 -7.64
C THR A 204 5.15 -8.75 -6.21
N PRO A 205 4.35 -8.31 -5.21
CA PRO A 205 4.81 -8.25 -3.81
C PRO A 205 5.11 -9.64 -3.19
N PHE A 206 4.76 -10.74 -3.86
CA PHE A 206 4.93 -12.12 -3.35
C PHE A 206 6.22 -12.80 -3.81
N LYS A 207 7.25 -12.07 -4.23
CA LYS A 207 8.49 -12.60 -4.81
C LYS A 207 9.36 -13.44 -3.86
N ASN A 208 9.10 -13.42 -2.55
CA ASN A 208 9.97 -14.07 -1.55
C ASN A 208 9.57 -15.51 -1.18
N ASN A 209 8.53 -16.09 -1.81
CA ASN A 209 8.09 -17.47 -1.56
C ASN A 209 7.79 -18.19 -2.88
N THR A 210 8.80 -18.34 -3.73
CA THR A 210 8.68 -18.86 -5.11
C THR A 210 8.23 -20.32 -5.19
N ASP A 211 8.36 -21.11 -4.13
CA ASP A 211 8.12 -22.55 -4.20
C ASP A 211 6.69 -22.99 -3.83
N LYS A 212 5.77 -22.07 -3.46
CA LYS A 212 4.40 -22.41 -3.05
C LYS A 212 3.30 -21.42 -3.47
N VAL A 213 3.56 -20.49 -4.39
CA VAL A 213 2.49 -19.57 -4.84
C VAL A 213 1.64 -20.24 -5.88
N THR A 214 0.48 -20.74 -5.49
CA THR A 214 -0.55 -21.20 -6.42
C THR A 214 -1.34 -19.99 -6.92
N TYR A 215 -1.25 -19.72 -8.21
CA TYR A 215 -2.02 -18.66 -8.88
C TYR A 215 -3.45 -19.09 -9.19
N SER A 216 -4.15 -19.61 -8.19
CA SER A 216 -5.52 -20.13 -8.33
C SER A 216 -6.56 -19.03 -8.10
N TRP A 217 -7.67 -19.14 -8.81
CA TRP A 217 -8.85 -18.31 -8.61
C TRP A 217 -9.56 -18.67 -7.31
N CYS A 218 -10.07 -17.67 -6.62
CA CYS A 218 -10.93 -17.83 -5.46
C CYS A 218 -12.24 -17.02 -5.61
N SER A 219 -13.25 -17.37 -4.83
CA SER A 219 -14.57 -16.73 -4.88
C SER A 219 -14.53 -15.24 -4.57
N THR A 220 -13.56 -14.80 -3.77
CA THR A 220 -13.36 -13.37 -3.43
C THR A 220 -12.90 -12.59 -4.66
N THR A 221 -11.93 -13.10 -5.42
CA THR A 221 -11.46 -12.47 -6.66
C THR A 221 -12.58 -12.34 -7.69
N ILE A 222 -13.40 -13.39 -7.85
CA ILE A 222 -14.58 -13.34 -8.73
C ILE A 222 -15.57 -12.28 -8.27
N ARG A 223 -15.87 -12.22 -6.96
CA ARG A 223 -16.74 -11.18 -6.39
C ARG A 223 -16.22 -9.77 -6.70
N ASP A 224 -14.92 -9.55 -6.53
CA ASP A 224 -14.32 -8.23 -6.68
C ASP A 224 -14.33 -7.81 -8.17
N ILE A 225 -14.15 -8.75 -9.11
CA ILE A 225 -14.31 -8.51 -10.55
C ILE A 225 -15.77 -8.16 -10.87
N LEU A 226 -16.74 -8.96 -10.44
CA LEU A 226 -18.16 -8.76 -10.75
C LEU A 226 -18.73 -7.43 -10.20
N ARG A 227 -18.15 -6.89 -9.10
CA ARG A 227 -18.58 -5.63 -8.48
C ARG A 227 -17.79 -4.41 -8.95
N ASN A 228 -16.82 -4.59 -9.82
CA ASN A 228 -15.97 -3.49 -10.24
C ASN A 228 -16.55 -2.76 -11.45
N GLN A 229 -17.11 -1.58 -11.21
CA GLN A 229 -17.72 -0.71 -12.24
C GLN A 229 -16.72 -0.23 -13.29
N MET A 230 -15.40 -0.36 -13.05
CA MET A 230 -14.38 0.00 -14.04
C MET A 230 -14.51 -0.80 -15.34
N TYR A 231 -15.09 -1.99 -15.29
CA TYR A 231 -15.32 -2.79 -16.51
C TYR A 231 -16.35 -2.19 -17.48
N CYS A 232 -17.13 -1.19 -17.01
CA CYS A 232 -18.07 -0.44 -17.86
C CYS A 232 -17.47 0.85 -18.45
N GLY A 233 -16.15 1.03 -18.36
CA GLY A 233 -15.48 2.25 -18.82
C GLY A 233 -15.47 3.40 -17.81
N ASP A 234 -16.03 3.22 -16.62
CA ASP A 234 -16.06 4.23 -15.57
C ASP A 234 -14.85 4.09 -14.64
N LEU A 235 -14.14 5.18 -14.41
CA LEU A 235 -13.04 5.18 -13.47
C LEU A 235 -13.54 5.48 -12.05
N VAL A 236 -13.43 4.48 -11.16
CA VAL A 236 -13.87 4.57 -9.76
C VAL A 236 -12.67 4.51 -8.83
N GLN A 237 -12.33 5.65 -8.26
CA GLN A 237 -11.16 5.83 -7.42
C GLN A 237 -11.51 6.37 -6.03
N ASN A 238 -10.52 6.61 -5.17
CA ASN A 238 -10.67 7.07 -3.79
C ASN A 238 -11.47 6.11 -2.88
N LYS A 239 -11.47 4.80 -3.17
CA LYS A 239 -12.15 3.78 -2.35
C LYS A 239 -11.53 3.57 -0.97
N GLY A 240 -10.36 4.11 -0.71
CA GLY A 240 -9.67 4.00 0.57
C GLY A 240 -8.58 5.04 0.70
N LYS A 241 -8.40 5.52 1.94
CA LYS A 241 -7.39 6.53 2.30
C LYS A 241 -6.52 6.02 3.45
N LEU A 242 -5.28 6.51 3.53
CA LEU A 242 -4.43 6.31 4.70
C LEU A 242 -4.91 7.23 5.83
N ILE A 243 -4.94 6.73 7.06
CA ILE A 243 -5.32 7.51 8.24
C ILE A 243 -4.45 8.76 8.34
N SER A 244 -3.12 8.57 8.27
CA SER A 244 -2.16 9.68 8.26
C SER A 244 -0.88 9.26 7.53
N TYR A 245 0.04 10.22 7.30
CA TYR A 245 1.36 9.92 6.75
C TYR A 245 2.25 9.14 7.74
N LYS A 246 1.94 9.15 9.04
CA LYS A 246 2.62 8.34 10.08
C LYS A 246 2.02 6.95 10.23
N ILE A 247 0.70 6.83 10.06
CA ILE A 247 -0.03 5.59 10.23
C ILE A 247 -0.44 5.07 8.86
N HIS A 248 0.31 4.09 8.36
CA HIS A 248 0.09 3.49 7.03
C HIS A 248 -1.11 2.52 6.99
N LYS A 249 -2.04 2.64 7.95
CA LYS A 249 -3.28 1.85 7.94
C LYS A 249 -4.27 2.46 6.98
N ARG A 250 -4.72 1.65 6.01
CA ARG A 250 -5.75 2.03 5.05
C ARG A 250 -7.13 1.85 5.67
N VAL A 251 -7.99 2.85 5.52
CA VAL A 251 -9.42 2.78 5.87
C VAL A 251 -10.25 2.94 4.61
N LEU A 252 -11.41 2.29 4.60
CA LEU A 252 -12.36 2.44 3.51
C LEU A 252 -13.01 3.83 3.57
N VAL A 253 -13.27 4.37 2.40
CA VAL A 253 -13.97 5.63 2.23
C VAL A 253 -15.44 5.31 1.90
N PRO A 254 -16.43 5.99 2.51
CA PRO A 254 -17.83 5.84 2.16
C PRO A 254 -18.05 6.00 0.65
N GLN A 255 -19.06 5.32 0.12
CA GLN A 255 -19.28 5.27 -1.33
C GLN A 255 -19.64 6.66 -1.91
N GLU A 256 -20.24 7.51 -1.10
CA GLU A 256 -20.61 8.89 -1.44
C GLU A 256 -19.37 9.79 -1.70
N GLU A 257 -18.23 9.43 -1.10
CA GLU A 257 -16.97 10.14 -1.26
C GLU A 257 -16.10 9.56 -2.40
N TRP A 258 -16.53 8.51 -3.09
CA TRP A 258 -15.77 7.95 -4.19
C TRP A 258 -15.73 8.93 -5.36
N ILE A 259 -14.60 8.95 -6.07
CA ILE A 259 -14.46 9.77 -7.26
C ILE A 259 -14.77 8.87 -8.46
N ILE A 260 -15.89 9.16 -9.12
CA ILE A 260 -16.36 8.41 -10.28
C ILE A 260 -16.34 9.34 -11.48
N VAL A 261 -15.56 8.97 -12.49
CA VAL A 261 -15.52 9.68 -13.79
C VAL A 261 -15.94 8.67 -14.85
N LYS A 262 -16.99 9.01 -15.60
CA LYS A 262 -17.60 8.13 -16.61
C LYS A 262 -16.82 8.14 -17.90
N ASP A 263 -16.85 7.01 -18.62
CA ASP A 263 -16.40 6.89 -20.01
C ASP A 263 -14.94 7.36 -20.21
N THR A 264 -14.03 6.96 -19.30
CA THR A 264 -12.61 7.33 -19.35
C THR A 264 -11.75 6.36 -20.16
N HIS A 265 -12.24 5.17 -20.42
CA HIS A 265 -11.53 4.10 -21.12
C HIS A 265 -12.53 3.13 -21.76
N ASP A 266 -12.06 2.30 -22.69
CA ASP A 266 -12.90 1.33 -23.39
C ASP A 266 -13.49 0.30 -22.42
N ALA A 267 -14.80 0.07 -22.53
CA ALA A 267 -15.53 -0.88 -21.70
C ALA A 267 -15.28 -2.33 -22.16
N ILE A 268 -14.96 -3.22 -21.22
CA ILE A 268 -14.91 -4.68 -21.47
C ILE A 268 -16.34 -5.26 -21.42
N ILE A 269 -17.20 -4.72 -20.56
CA ILE A 269 -18.57 -5.16 -20.32
C ILE A 269 -19.50 -3.95 -20.53
N ASP A 270 -20.57 -4.14 -21.28
CA ASP A 270 -21.59 -3.10 -21.43
C ASP A 270 -22.38 -2.89 -20.12
N ARG A 271 -22.93 -1.68 -19.95
CA ARG A 271 -23.64 -1.29 -18.72
C ARG A 271 -24.85 -2.17 -18.42
N ASP A 272 -25.57 -2.56 -19.46
CA ASP A 272 -26.79 -3.39 -19.33
C ASP A 272 -26.44 -4.79 -18.79
N THR A 273 -25.37 -5.39 -19.30
CA THR A 273 -24.84 -6.67 -18.80
C THR A 273 -24.35 -6.54 -17.36
N PHE A 274 -23.63 -5.45 -17.03
CA PHE A 274 -23.19 -5.18 -15.64
C PHE A 274 -24.38 -5.10 -14.69
N ASP A 275 -25.40 -4.30 -15.02
CA ASP A 275 -26.56 -4.09 -14.17
C ASP A 275 -27.38 -5.38 -13.97
N LYS A 276 -27.53 -6.20 -15.04
CA LYS A 276 -28.15 -7.54 -14.95
C LYS A 276 -27.38 -8.44 -13.96
N VAL A 277 -26.06 -8.41 -14.01
CA VAL A 277 -25.21 -9.19 -13.09
C VAL A 277 -25.34 -8.67 -11.66
N GLN A 278 -25.33 -7.34 -11.42
CA GLN A 278 -25.55 -6.79 -10.08
C GLN A 278 -26.91 -7.25 -9.51
N LYS A 279 -27.96 -7.19 -10.30
CA LYS A 279 -29.30 -7.66 -9.89
C LYS A 279 -29.28 -9.17 -9.57
N ALA A 280 -28.66 -9.99 -10.41
CA ALA A 280 -28.53 -11.41 -10.17
C ALA A 280 -27.75 -11.76 -8.89
N ILE A 281 -26.74 -10.96 -8.54
CA ILE A 281 -25.98 -11.10 -7.29
C ILE A 281 -26.86 -10.73 -6.09
N LEU A 282 -27.58 -9.62 -6.14
CA LEU A 282 -28.49 -9.19 -5.06
C LEU A 282 -29.58 -10.21 -4.80
N ASP A 283 -30.22 -10.72 -5.87
CA ASP A 283 -31.25 -11.74 -5.78
C ASP A 283 -30.76 -13.04 -5.16
N ARG A 284 -29.47 -13.38 -5.33
CA ARG A 284 -28.85 -14.56 -4.71
C ARG A 284 -28.48 -14.33 -3.25
N ASP A 285 -27.91 -13.19 -2.93
CA ASP A 285 -27.51 -12.87 -1.56
C ASP A 285 -28.73 -12.85 -0.63
N THR A 286 -29.92 -12.52 -1.15
CA THR A 286 -31.20 -12.59 -0.41
C THR A 286 -31.78 -14.01 -0.28
N ARG A 287 -31.30 -14.98 -1.09
CA ARG A 287 -31.81 -16.37 -1.09
C ARG A 287 -31.05 -17.34 -0.19
N MET A 288 -29.86 -16.95 0.31
CA MET A 288 -29.04 -17.84 1.14
C MET A 288 -29.49 -17.78 2.61
N ASN A 289 -29.99 -18.92 3.14
CA ASN A 289 -30.12 -19.12 4.58
C ASN A 289 -28.75 -19.42 5.20
N THR A 290 -28.61 -19.18 6.52
CA THR A 290 -27.40 -19.46 7.34
C THR A 290 -26.89 -20.91 7.22
N ASP A 291 -27.77 -21.86 6.89
CA ASP A 291 -27.44 -23.28 6.77
C ASP A 291 -27.05 -23.72 5.34
N GLY A 292 -26.88 -22.77 4.41
CA GLY A 292 -26.51 -23.08 3.01
C GLY A 292 -27.55 -23.81 2.17
N LYS A 293 -28.72 -24.10 2.73
CA LYS A 293 -29.86 -24.70 2.03
C LYS A 293 -30.74 -23.62 1.46
N ILE A 294 -30.96 -23.64 0.15
CA ILE A 294 -31.89 -22.72 -0.50
C ILE A 294 -33.29 -23.29 -0.35
N SER A 295 -34.20 -22.58 0.31
CA SER A 295 -35.61 -22.92 0.36
C SER A 295 -36.22 -22.82 -1.05
N ILE A 296 -37.07 -23.75 -1.44
CA ILE A 296 -37.84 -23.71 -2.70
C ILE A 296 -38.68 -22.44 -2.84
N PHE A 297 -39.01 -21.78 -1.73
CA PHE A 297 -39.76 -20.50 -1.68
C PHE A 297 -38.88 -19.28 -1.62
N ALA A 298 -37.54 -19.42 -1.54
CA ALA A 298 -36.64 -18.29 -1.43
C ALA A 298 -36.71 -17.39 -2.68
N GLY A 299 -37.10 -16.14 -2.48
CA GLY A 299 -37.29 -15.13 -3.53
C GLY A 299 -38.67 -15.17 -4.23
N HIS A 300 -39.57 -16.10 -3.84
CA HIS A 300 -40.94 -16.16 -4.34
C HIS A 300 -41.97 -15.64 -3.32
N ILE A 301 -41.61 -15.53 -2.05
CA ILE A 301 -42.45 -14.99 -1.01
C ILE A 301 -42.03 -13.54 -0.76
N LYS A 302 -42.98 -12.63 -0.86
CA LYS A 302 -42.80 -11.22 -0.52
C LYS A 302 -43.75 -10.85 0.61
N CYS A 303 -43.30 -9.99 1.51
CA CYS A 303 -44.14 -9.43 2.53
C CYS A 303 -45.28 -8.58 1.87
N GLY A 304 -46.51 -8.82 2.27
CA GLY A 304 -47.68 -8.08 1.74
C GLY A 304 -47.59 -6.57 1.98
N ASP A 305 -46.99 -6.17 3.11
CA ASP A 305 -46.91 -4.77 3.54
C ASP A 305 -45.70 -4.03 2.96
N CYS A 306 -44.48 -4.62 3.06
CA CYS A 306 -43.23 -3.95 2.66
C CYS A 306 -42.61 -4.43 1.35
N GLN A 307 -43.22 -5.41 0.68
CA GLN A 307 -42.80 -5.99 -0.61
C GLN A 307 -41.38 -6.57 -0.62
N ARG A 308 -40.75 -6.76 0.55
CA ARG A 308 -39.43 -7.43 0.71
C ARG A 308 -39.57 -8.93 0.86
#